data_9bda77f0d35cc74083c3d416e7ff8701
#
_entry.id   9bda77f0d35cc74083c3d416e7ff8701
#
_cell.length_a   1.000
_cell.length_b   1.000
_cell.length_c   1.000
_cell.angle_alpha   90.00
_cell.angle_beta   90.00
_cell.angle_gamma   90.00
#
_symmetry.space_group_name_H-M   'P 1'
#
loop_
_entity.id
_entity.type
_entity.pdbx_description
1 polymer ?
#
loop_
_entity_poly.entity_id
_entity_poly.type
_entity_poly.pdbx_seq_one_letter_code
_entity_poly.pdbx_strand_id
1 'polypeptide(L)'
;PAVAEEVRGVRENVGLMEITGFAKHEFSGTGARELLEKLLTNKIPKNGRIALAPMLNEAGKLIGDFTIASLTDQITEEEKFILFGSGIAEGYHQRCFLEHIDGNPTIRYRPLGNDMTGLSIAGPSSRDLLSSIASEDVSAESFRFLDIKNMSIGMIPSLVGRITFTGDLGYEIWVPSSLQSQLYELLTDVGKEFDMNLFGLRALDSMR
;
A
#
# COMPACT_ATOMS: atom_id res chain seq x y z
N PRO A 1 3.06 18.35 -22.38
CA PRO A 1 4.31 17.63 -22.72
C PRO A 1 4.75 16.75 -21.55
N ALA A 2 4.97 17.29 -20.32
CA ALA A 2 5.49 16.52 -19.19
C ALA A 2 4.64 15.28 -18.85
N VAL A 3 3.32 15.42 -18.71
CA VAL A 3 2.42 14.30 -18.42
C VAL A 3 2.54 13.15 -19.44
N ALA A 4 2.62 13.48 -20.73
CA ALA A 4 2.76 12.46 -21.77
C ALA A 4 4.12 11.74 -21.71
N GLU A 5 5.18 12.45 -21.34
CA GLU A 5 6.50 11.88 -21.15
C GLU A 5 6.54 10.99 -19.90
N GLU A 6 5.95 11.44 -18.79
CA GLU A 6 5.82 10.66 -17.57
C GLU A 6 5.05 9.36 -17.82
N VAL A 7 3.87 9.45 -18.48
CA VAL A 7 3.07 8.27 -18.85
C VAL A 7 3.85 7.29 -19.71
N ARG A 8 4.56 7.81 -20.73
CA ARG A 8 5.37 6.96 -21.61
C ARG A 8 6.48 6.25 -20.84
N GLY A 9 7.20 6.97 -19.98
CA GLY A 9 8.27 6.37 -19.16
C GLY A 9 7.75 5.26 -18.25
N VAL A 10 6.58 5.42 -17.63
CA VAL A 10 5.94 4.34 -16.84
C VAL A 10 5.57 3.16 -17.72
N ARG A 11 4.97 3.39 -18.91
CA ARG A 11 4.50 2.31 -19.79
C ARG A 11 5.63 1.54 -20.49
N GLU A 12 6.75 2.21 -20.77
CA GLU A 12 7.89 1.62 -21.51
C GLU A 12 8.96 1.06 -20.57
N ASN A 13 9.16 1.66 -19.38
CA ASN A 13 10.26 1.33 -18.47
C ASN A 13 9.75 1.12 -17.03
N VAL A 14 10.01 2.08 -16.15
CA VAL A 14 9.54 2.12 -14.78
C VAL A 14 9.38 3.58 -14.32
N GLY A 15 8.32 3.86 -13.60
CA GLY A 15 8.11 5.15 -12.95
C GLY A 15 8.13 5.02 -11.42
N LEU A 16 8.54 6.09 -10.75
CA LEU A 16 8.52 6.23 -9.30
C LEU A 16 7.60 7.38 -8.90
N MET A 17 6.69 7.12 -7.97
CA MET A 17 5.77 8.12 -7.41
C MET A 17 5.70 8.01 -5.89
N GLU A 18 5.58 9.16 -5.24
CA GLU A 18 5.30 9.25 -3.80
C GLU A 18 3.81 8.99 -3.53
N ILE A 19 3.51 8.13 -2.55
CA ILE A 19 2.15 7.70 -2.19
C ILE A 19 1.83 7.86 -0.69
N THR A 20 2.61 8.61 0.06
CA THR A 20 2.41 8.86 1.50
C THR A 20 1.05 9.49 1.81
N GLY A 21 0.49 10.23 0.86
CA GLY A 21 -0.79 10.91 0.99
C GLY A 21 -2.01 9.99 1.14
N PHE A 22 -1.88 8.67 0.98
CA PHE A 22 -2.96 7.74 1.35
C PHE A 22 -3.16 7.70 2.86
N ALA A 23 -4.42 7.61 3.30
CA ALA A 23 -4.75 7.26 4.68
C ALA A 23 -4.37 5.80 4.95
N LYS A 24 -3.83 5.53 6.13
CA LYS A 24 -3.46 4.18 6.58
C LYS A 24 -4.04 3.95 7.98
N HIS A 25 -4.94 2.98 8.08
CA HIS A 25 -5.65 2.64 9.31
C HIS A 25 -5.26 1.23 9.75
N GLU A 26 -4.55 1.13 10.87
CA GLU A 26 -4.11 -0.15 11.44
C GLU A 26 -5.14 -0.67 12.45
N PHE A 27 -5.47 -1.94 12.34
CA PHE A 27 -6.34 -2.67 13.27
C PHE A 27 -5.65 -3.94 13.74
N SER A 28 -5.80 -4.26 15.02
CA SER A 28 -5.31 -5.51 15.61
C SER A 28 -6.10 -5.87 16.86
N GLY A 29 -5.83 -7.07 17.39
CA GLY A 29 -6.47 -7.58 18.60
C GLY A 29 -7.71 -8.42 18.33
N THR A 30 -8.19 -9.07 19.39
CA THR A 30 -9.34 -9.98 19.34
C THR A 30 -10.61 -9.21 18.96
N GLY A 31 -11.26 -9.63 17.87
CA GLY A 31 -12.46 -8.96 17.34
C GLY A 31 -12.18 -7.95 16.20
N ALA A 32 -10.91 -7.67 15.88
CA ALA A 32 -10.59 -6.76 14.77
C ALA A 32 -11.05 -7.32 13.40
N ARG A 33 -10.85 -8.62 13.17
CA ARG A 33 -11.32 -9.31 11.96
C ARG A 33 -12.83 -9.24 11.82
N GLU A 34 -13.57 -9.60 12.86
CA GLU A 34 -15.03 -9.60 12.88
C GLU A 34 -15.60 -8.19 12.67
N LEU A 35 -14.97 -7.17 13.26
CA LEU A 35 -15.34 -5.78 13.04
C LEU A 35 -15.18 -5.42 11.55
N LEU A 36 -14.03 -5.72 10.97
CA LEU A 36 -13.74 -5.39 9.57
C LEU A 36 -14.63 -6.19 8.61
N GLU A 37 -14.94 -7.46 8.88
CA GLU A 37 -15.90 -8.25 8.10
C GLU A 37 -17.32 -7.68 8.14
N LYS A 38 -17.69 -6.99 9.22
CA LYS A 38 -18.98 -6.30 9.34
C LYS A 38 -19.02 -4.98 8.58
N LEU A 39 -17.90 -4.25 8.55
CA LEU A 39 -17.83 -2.91 7.93
C LEU A 39 -17.56 -2.93 6.43
N LEU A 40 -16.80 -3.92 5.97
CA LEU A 40 -16.34 -3.99 4.59
C LEU A 40 -17.20 -4.94 3.78
N THR A 41 -17.39 -4.63 2.51
CA THR A 41 -18.27 -5.42 1.62
C THR A 41 -17.60 -6.63 1.00
N ASN A 42 -16.29 -6.78 1.17
CA ASN A 42 -15.53 -7.91 0.68
C ASN A 42 -14.99 -8.75 1.84
N LYS A 43 -14.66 -10.01 1.57
CA LYS A 43 -14.02 -10.89 2.55
C LYS A 43 -12.64 -10.37 2.90
N ILE A 44 -12.31 -10.44 4.19
CA ILE A 44 -10.95 -10.14 4.66
C ILE A 44 -9.99 -11.17 4.06
N PRO A 45 -8.89 -10.73 3.42
CA PRO A 45 -7.95 -11.64 2.79
C PRO A 45 -7.20 -12.50 3.80
N LYS A 46 -6.59 -13.58 3.31
CA LYS A 46 -5.67 -14.39 4.12
C LYS A 46 -4.39 -13.60 4.41
N ASN A 47 -3.68 -14.01 5.46
CA ASN A 47 -2.38 -13.44 5.80
C ASN A 47 -1.43 -13.38 4.59
N GLY A 48 -0.72 -12.27 4.44
CA GLY A 48 0.17 -12.00 3.32
C GLY A 48 -0.54 -11.58 2.03
N ARG A 49 -1.83 -11.21 2.09
CA ARG A 49 -2.63 -10.82 0.92
C ARG A 49 -3.29 -9.46 1.08
N ILE A 50 -3.53 -8.82 -0.05
CA ILE A 50 -4.33 -7.60 -0.21
C ILE A 50 -5.67 -7.96 -0.86
N ALA A 51 -6.72 -7.21 -0.53
CA ALA A 51 -8.00 -7.24 -1.23
C ALA A 51 -8.57 -5.82 -1.37
N LEU A 52 -9.40 -5.58 -2.38
CA LEU A 52 -10.25 -4.39 -2.45
C LEU A 52 -11.34 -4.51 -1.39
N ALA A 53 -11.59 -3.46 -0.66
CA ALA A 53 -12.46 -3.48 0.52
C ALA A 53 -13.35 -2.23 0.59
N PRO A 54 -14.34 -2.07 -0.30
CA PRO A 54 -15.28 -0.98 -0.22
C PRO A 54 -16.08 -1.00 1.08
N MET A 55 -16.34 0.17 1.65
CA MET A 55 -17.23 0.37 2.79
C MET A 55 -18.46 1.15 2.36
N LEU A 56 -19.63 0.65 2.72
CA LEU A 56 -20.92 1.26 2.39
C LEU A 56 -21.62 1.75 3.66
N ASN A 57 -22.46 2.76 3.53
CA ASN A 57 -23.41 3.12 4.58
C ASN A 57 -24.69 2.25 4.49
N GLU A 58 -25.61 2.42 5.46
CA GLU A 58 -26.87 1.69 5.51
C GLU A 58 -27.76 1.87 4.27
N ALA A 59 -27.62 2.98 3.55
CA ALA A 59 -28.32 3.24 2.28
C ALA A 59 -27.61 2.62 1.06
N GLY A 60 -26.56 1.83 1.25
CA GLY A 60 -25.77 1.20 0.19
C GLY A 60 -24.88 2.16 -0.60
N LYS A 61 -24.60 3.36 -0.07
CA LYS A 61 -23.70 4.32 -0.72
C LYS A 61 -22.27 4.09 -0.29
N LEU A 62 -21.35 4.19 -1.27
CA LEU A 62 -19.91 4.10 -1.02
C LEU A 62 -19.48 5.27 -0.13
N ILE A 63 -18.87 4.95 1.02
CA ILE A 63 -18.32 5.91 1.97
C ILE A 63 -16.83 5.73 2.20
N GLY A 64 -16.26 4.61 1.76
CA GLY A 64 -14.83 4.35 1.77
C GLY A 64 -14.46 3.36 0.67
N ASP A 65 -13.43 3.69 -0.09
CA ASP A 65 -12.84 2.81 -1.10
C ASP A 65 -11.43 2.44 -0.61
N PHE A 66 -11.30 1.24 -0.05
CA PHE A 66 -10.07 0.80 0.58
C PHE A 66 -9.44 -0.37 -0.16
N THR A 67 -8.14 -0.52 0.01
CA THR A 67 -7.47 -1.81 -0.03
C THR A 67 -7.17 -2.24 1.40
N ILE A 68 -7.37 -3.52 1.72
CA ILE A 68 -7.05 -4.11 3.01
C ILE A 68 -5.90 -5.11 2.85
N ALA A 69 -4.85 -4.93 3.63
CA ALA A 69 -3.77 -5.88 3.80
C ALA A 69 -3.96 -6.68 5.09
N SER A 70 -3.87 -8.00 5.02
CA SER A 70 -3.83 -8.87 6.18
C SER A 70 -2.41 -9.35 6.43
N LEU A 71 -1.92 -9.14 7.63
CA LEU A 71 -0.56 -9.37 8.06
C LEU A 71 -0.53 -10.12 9.38
N THR A 72 0.62 -10.70 9.71
CA THR A 72 0.93 -11.16 11.07
C THR A 72 1.98 -10.22 11.64
N ASP A 73 1.75 -9.72 12.83
CA ASP A 73 2.76 -8.94 13.54
C ASP A 73 3.95 -9.83 13.86
N GLN A 74 5.16 -9.37 13.55
CA GLN A 74 6.37 -10.19 13.66
C GLN A 74 6.84 -10.43 15.12
N ILE A 75 6.32 -9.62 16.05
CA ILE A 75 6.72 -9.70 17.48
C ILE A 75 5.65 -10.42 18.28
N THR A 76 4.38 -10.06 18.09
CA THR A 76 3.27 -10.61 18.89
C THR A 76 2.61 -11.83 18.26
N GLU A 77 2.93 -12.13 17.00
CA GLU A 77 2.30 -13.17 16.17
C GLU A 77 0.77 -13.00 16.01
N GLU A 78 0.23 -11.83 16.40
CA GLU A 78 -1.19 -11.52 16.23
C GLU A 78 -1.51 -11.08 14.80
N GLU A 79 -2.76 -11.31 14.39
CA GLU A 79 -3.28 -10.74 13.15
C GLU A 79 -3.30 -9.22 13.23
N LYS A 80 -2.87 -8.60 12.13
CA LYS A 80 -2.85 -7.16 11.93
C LYS A 80 -3.40 -6.83 10.54
N PHE A 81 -4.21 -5.81 10.47
CA PHE A 81 -4.81 -5.32 9.23
C PHE A 81 -4.41 -3.88 9.00
N ILE A 82 -4.08 -3.54 7.75
CA ILE A 82 -3.88 -2.15 7.36
C ILE A 82 -4.84 -1.85 6.21
N LEU A 83 -5.70 -0.85 6.40
CA LEU A 83 -6.56 -0.32 5.36
C LEU A 83 -5.90 0.91 4.76
N PHE A 84 -5.68 0.88 3.45
CA PHE A 84 -5.21 2.03 2.68
C PHE A 84 -6.41 2.67 1.98
N GLY A 85 -6.55 3.98 2.12
CA GLY A 85 -7.69 4.71 1.58
C GLY A 85 -7.37 6.15 1.21
N SER A 86 -8.40 6.94 0.91
CA SER A 86 -8.24 8.34 0.55
C SER A 86 -7.77 9.18 1.74
N GLY A 87 -6.63 9.87 1.60
CA GLY A 87 -6.10 10.76 2.63
C GLY A 87 -7.03 11.94 2.94
N ILE A 88 -7.76 12.45 1.95
CA ILE A 88 -8.73 13.54 2.16
C ILE A 88 -9.85 13.10 3.11
N ALA A 89 -10.22 11.81 3.08
CA ALA A 89 -11.30 11.27 3.89
C ALA A 89 -10.82 10.62 5.21
N GLU A 90 -9.51 10.69 5.54
CA GLU A 90 -8.93 10.02 6.72
C GLU A 90 -9.70 10.34 8.01
N GLY A 91 -9.92 11.62 8.32
CA GLY A 91 -10.64 12.03 9.52
C GLY A 91 -12.12 11.61 9.54
N TYR A 92 -12.77 11.49 8.38
CA TYR A 92 -14.11 10.95 8.27
C TYR A 92 -14.11 9.45 8.58
N HIS A 93 -13.23 8.68 7.95
CA HIS A 93 -13.13 7.25 8.17
C HIS A 93 -12.73 6.91 9.61
N GLN A 94 -11.81 7.68 10.20
CA GLN A 94 -11.43 7.51 11.59
C GLN A 94 -12.63 7.61 12.54
N ARG A 95 -13.51 8.61 12.36
CA ARG A 95 -14.72 8.73 13.18
C ARG A 95 -15.64 7.52 12.99
N CYS A 96 -15.88 7.10 11.75
CA CYS A 96 -16.67 5.91 11.47
C CYS A 96 -16.12 4.66 12.15
N PHE A 97 -14.82 4.44 12.12
CA PHE A 97 -14.20 3.28 12.77
C PHE A 97 -14.34 3.34 14.30
N LEU A 98 -14.08 4.50 14.90
CA LEU A 98 -14.19 4.66 16.35
C LEU A 98 -15.61 4.46 16.86
N GLU A 99 -16.63 4.94 16.13
CA GLU A 99 -18.04 4.70 16.42
C GLU A 99 -18.40 3.21 16.44
N HIS A 100 -17.82 2.42 15.54
CA HIS A 100 -18.09 0.98 15.47
C HIS A 100 -17.24 0.15 16.44
N ILE A 101 -16.11 0.65 16.88
CA ILE A 101 -15.32 0.05 17.96
C ILE A 101 -16.04 0.22 19.30
N ASP A 102 -16.77 1.34 19.48
CA ASP A 102 -17.63 1.64 20.64
C ASP A 102 -17.00 1.27 21.99
N GLY A 103 -15.74 1.68 22.18
CA GLY A 103 -15.00 1.44 23.41
C GLY A 103 -14.62 -0.03 23.68
N ASN A 104 -14.74 -0.93 22.70
CA ASN A 104 -14.30 -2.31 22.85
C ASN A 104 -12.78 -2.38 23.09
N PRO A 105 -12.34 -2.76 24.31
CA PRO A 105 -10.92 -2.70 24.68
C PRO A 105 -10.06 -3.78 24.01
N THR A 106 -10.68 -4.77 23.37
CA THR A 106 -9.97 -5.87 22.70
C THR A 106 -9.53 -5.53 21.29
N ILE A 107 -10.10 -4.46 20.71
CA ILE A 107 -9.74 -3.98 19.38
C ILE A 107 -8.81 -2.79 19.54
N ARG A 108 -7.62 -2.90 18.97
CA ARG A 108 -6.66 -1.80 18.87
C ARG A 108 -6.77 -1.18 17.48
N TYR A 109 -7.01 0.11 17.46
CA TYR A 109 -7.04 0.92 16.24
C TYR A 109 -6.01 2.04 16.33
N ARG A 110 -5.25 2.25 15.26
CA ARG A 110 -4.28 3.33 15.14
C ARG A 110 -4.28 3.91 13.72
N PRO A 111 -4.56 5.20 13.53
CA PRO A 111 -4.24 5.87 12.28
C PRO A 111 -2.72 6.02 12.18
N LEU A 112 -2.13 5.57 11.07
CA LEU A 112 -0.67 5.63 10.89
C LEU A 112 -0.22 6.99 10.37
N GLY A 113 -1.10 7.71 9.67
CA GLY A 113 -0.80 9.05 9.18
C GLY A 113 0.56 9.11 8.46
N ASN A 114 1.41 10.04 8.90
CA ASN A 114 2.76 10.21 8.38
C ASN A 114 3.82 9.34 9.08
N ASP A 115 3.46 8.50 10.05
CA ASP A 115 4.42 7.57 10.66
C ASP A 115 4.87 6.50 9.65
N MET A 116 4.00 6.19 8.69
CA MET A 116 4.28 5.31 7.56
C MET A 116 4.20 6.09 6.26
N THR A 117 5.27 6.09 5.49
CA THR A 117 5.39 6.73 4.19
C THR A 117 5.54 5.70 3.09
N GLY A 118 5.21 6.04 1.86
CA GLY A 118 5.22 5.08 0.77
C GLY A 118 5.74 5.65 -0.55
N LEU A 119 6.41 4.77 -1.30
CA LEU A 119 6.81 5.00 -2.68
C LEU A 119 6.23 3.88 -3.56
N SER A 120 5.72 4.22 -4.73
CA SER A 120 5.24 3.26 -5.72
C SER A 120 6.17 3.23 -6.92
N ILE A 121 6.55 2.03 -7.34
CA ILE A 121 7.23 1.79 -8.62
C ILE A 121 6.27 1.06 -9.55
N ALA A 122 6.11 1.53 -10.77
CA ALA A 122 5.18 0.97 -11.75
C ALA A 122 5.78 0.94 -13.15
N GLY A 123 5.51 -0.11 -13.90
CA GLY A 123 5.97 -0.31 -15.26
C GLY A 123 6.64 -1.67 -15.47
N PRO A 124 6.92 -2.06 -16.72
CA PRO A 124 7.42 -3.38 -17.08
C PRO A 124 8.75 -3.73 -16.38
N SER A 125 9.65 -2.78 -16.18
CA SER A 125 10.94 -2.99 -15.53
C SER A 125 10.91 -2.95 -13.99
N SER A 126 9.72 -2.71 -13.38
CA SER A 126 9.61 -2.57 -11.92
C SER A 126 10.01 -3.82 -11.14
N ARG A 127 9.79 -5.03 -11.71
CA ARG A 127 10.22 -6.27 -11.07
C ARG A 127 11.73 -6.44 -11.11
N ASP A 128 12.36 -6.17 -12.23
CA ASP A 128 13.80 -6.32 -12.39
C ASP A 128 14.53 -5.33 -11.47
N LEU A 129 14.06 -4.10 -11.41
CA LEU A 129 14.53 -3.11 -10.45
C LEU A 129 14.38 -3.61 -9.01
N LEU A 130 13.18 -4.06 -8.61
CA LEU A 130 12.95 -4.54 -7.26
C LEU A 130 13.80 -5.78 -6.94
N SER A 131 13.94 -6.71 -7.88
CA SER A 131 14.74 -7.94 -7.73
C SER A 131 16.21 -7.65 -7.46
N SER A 132 16.76 -6.54 -7.98
CA SER A 132 18.15 -6.17 -7.79
C SER A 132 18.49 -5.71 -6.36
N ILE A 133 17.48 -5.31 -5.58
CA ILE A 133 17.64 -4.73 -4.23
C ILE A 133 16.79 -5.39 -3.13
N ALA A 134 15.85 -6.26 -3.47
CA ALA A 134 15.02 -6.95 -2.49
C ALA A 134 15.77 -8.13 -1.84
N SER A 135 15.53 -8.34 -0.54
CA SER A 135 16.08 -9.51 0.19
C SER A 135 15.33 -10.82 -0.10
N GLU A 136 14.11 -10.71 -0.66
CA GLU A 136 13.21 -11.82 -0.94
C GLU A 136 13.09 -12.05 -2.44
N ASP A 137 12.69 -13.27 -2.83
CA ASP A 137 12.33 -13.58 -4.21
C ASP A 137 11.01 -12.86 -4.58
N VAL A 138 11.09 -11.95 -5.55
CA VAL A 138 9.97 -11.17 -6.09
C VAL A 138 9.54 -11.65 -7.48
N SER A 139 9.93 -12.87 -7.88
CA SER A 139 9.45 -13.53 -9.10
C SER A 139 7.92 -13.60 -9.16
N ALA A 140 7.37 -13.87 -10.33
CA ALA A 140 5.92 -13.95 -10.51
C ALA A 140 5.27 -15.06 -9.70
N GLU A 141 6.03 -16.14 -9.46
CA GLU A 141 5.64 -17.34 -8.72
C GLU A 141 5.66 -17.10 -7.21
N SER A 142 6.69 -16.44 -6.71
CA SER A 142 6.94 -16.23 -5.27
C SER A 142 6.26 -14.98 -4.71
N PHE A 143 6.00 -13.99 -5.56
CA PHE A 143 5.34 -12.73 -5.17
C PHE A 143 4.25 -12.39 -6.19
N ARG A 144 3.05 -12.92 -5.96
CA ARG A 144 1.92 -12.84 -6.89
C ARG A 144 1.17 -11.53 -6.74
N PHE A 145 0.37 -11.18 -7.75
CA PHE A 145 -0.54 -10.03 -7.68
C PHE A 145 -1.40 -10.07 -6.42
N LEU A 146 -1.47 -8.96 -5.70
CA LEU A 146 -2.09 -8.79 -4.38
C LEU A 146 -1.40 -9.54 -3.23
N ASP A 147 -0.18 -10.02 -3.40
CA ASP A 147 0.66 -10.40 -2.25
C ASP A 147 1.22 -9.15 -1.57
N ILE A 148 1.41 -9.26 -0.25
CA ILE A 148 2.08 -8.25 0.58
C ILE A 148 3.00 -8.95 1.58
N LYS A 149 4.24 -8.47 1.70
CA LYS A 149 5.27 -9.08 2.56
C LYS A 149 6.13 -8.02 3.24
N ASN A 150 6.60 -8.33 4.42
CA ASN A 150 7.76 -7.64 5.00
C ASN A 150 9.01 -8.19 4.35
N MET A 151 9.87 -7.31 3.86
CA MET A 151 11.19 -7.63 3.30
C MET A 151 12.12 -6.44 3.44
N SER A 152 13.42 -6.64 3.25
CA SER A 152 14.37 -5.54 3.16
C SER A 152 14.55 -5.10 1.70
N ILE A 153 14.50 -3.81 1.45
CA ILE A 153 14.88 -3.18 0.18
C ILE A 153 16.25 -2.54 0.38
N GLY A 154 17.29 -3.15 -0.19
CA GLY A 154 18.64 -2.94 0.30
C GLY A 154 18.73 -3.35 1.77
N MET A 155 19.05 -2.38 2.66
CA MET A 155 19.07 -2.58 4.11
C MET A 155 17.85 -1.95 4.82
N ILE A 156 16.84 -1.51 4.09
CA ILE A 156 15.69 -0.77 4.60
C ILE A 156 14.54 -1.74 4.87
N PRO A 157 14.14 -1.97 6.14
CA PRO A 157 12.97 -2.77 6.47
C PRO A 157 11.72 -2.13 5.86
N SER A 158 11.02 -2.89 5.02
CA SER A 158 9.91 -2.39 4.21
C SER A 158 8.73 -3.36 4.22
N LEU A 159 7.52 -2.82 4.13
CA LEU A 159 6.32 -3.56 3.78
C LEU A 159 6.05 -3.36 2.29
N VAL A 160 6.10 -4.43 1.51
CA VAL A 160 5.97 -4.36 0.05
C VAL A 160 4.71 -5.06 -0.40
N GLY A 161 3.84 -4.35 -1.11
CA GLY A 161 2.64 -4.88 -1.75
C GLY A 161 2.80 -4.95 -3.27
N ARG A 162 2.44 -6.08 -3.89
CA ARG A 162 2.37 -6.18 -5.35
C ARG A 162 1.01 -5.70 -5.84
N ILE A 163 0.87 -4.39 -5.90
CA ILE A 163 -0.32 -3.66 -6.36
C ILE A 163 0.12 -2.35 -7.00
N THR A 164 -0.64 -1.86 -7.95
CA THR A 164 -0.49 -0.52 -8.52
C THR A 164 -1.84 0.10 -8.84
N PHE A 165 -1.86 1.41 -8.87
CA PHE A 165 -3.02 2.18 -9.33
C PHE A 165 -3.02 2.39 -10.85
N THR A 166 -1.88 2.23 -11.52
CA THR A 166 -1.71 2.42 -12.97
C THR A 166 -2.21 1.25 -13.80
N GLY A 167 -2.44 0.09 -13.18
CA GLY A 167 -2.76 -1.16 -13.86
C GLY A 167 -1.55 -1.88 -14.49
N ASP A 168 -0.37 -1.30 -14.46
CA ASP A 168 0.86 -1.96 -14.86
C ASP A 168 1.39 -2.88 -13.76
N LEU A 169 2.40 -3.68 -14.11
CA LEU A 169 3.22 -4.35 -13.11
C LEU A 169 3.84 -3.31 -12.18
N GLY A 170 3.85 -3.57 -10.89
CA GLY A 170 4.53 -2.69 -9.94
C GLY A 170 4.24 -3.03 -8.50
N TYR A 171 4.77 -2.17 -7.63
CA TYR A 171 4.82 -2.40 -6.20
C TYR A 171 4.63 -1.10 -5.44
N GLU A 172 3.97 -1.21 -4.29
CA GLU A 172 3.93 -0.16 -3.27
C GLU A 172 4.87 -0.56 -2.14
N ILE A 173 5.81 0.32 -1.81
CA ILE A 173 6.86 0.09 -0.81
C ILE A 173 6.62 1.06 0.34
N TRP A 174 6.29 0.53 1.50
CA TRP A 174 5.94 1.30 2.69
C TRP A 174 7.03 1.15 3.76
N VAL A 175 7.44 2.28 4.33
CA VAL A 175 8.51 2.35 5.34
C VAL A 175 8.13 3.31 6.47
N PRO A 176 8.76 3.21 7.66
CA PRO A 176 8.73 4.29 8.64
C PRO A 176 9.22 5.60 8.02
N SER A 177 8.60 6.72 8.38
CA SER A 177 8.92 8.04 7.78
C SER A 177 10.39 8.44 7.89
N SER A 178 11.08 8.00 8.94
CA SER A 178 12.52 8.23 9.11
C SER A 178 13.40 7.57 8.05
N LEU A 179 12.87 6.61 7.30
CA LEU A 179 13.61 5.85 6.27
C LEU A 179 13.20 6.26 4.84
N GLN A 180 12.24 7.16 4.67
CA GLN A 180 11.72 7.55 3.35
C GLN A 180 12.82 8.12 2.43
N SER A 181 13.65 9.03 2.93
CA SER A 181 14.72 9.64 2.13
C SER A 181 15.72 8.60 1.65
N GLN A 182 16.11 7.67 2.54
CA GLN A 182 17.02 6.59 2.17
C GLN A 182 16.42 5.66 1.11
N LEU A 183 15.15 5.32 1.24
CA LEU A 183 14.45 4.51 0.23
C LEU A 183 14.36 5.24 -1.11
N TYR A 184 14.03 6.54 -1.10
CA TYR A 184 13.97 7.36 -2.31
C TYR A 184 15.34 7.45 -3.01
N GLU A 185 16.41 7.71 -2.27
CA GLU A 185 17.77 7.77 -2.79
C GLU A 185 18.20 6.42 -3.41
N LEU A 186 17.95 5.30 -2.69
CA LEU A 186 18.24 3.96 -3.20
C LEU A 186 17.50 3.67 -4.50
N LEU A 187 16.19 3.90 -4.53
CA LEU A 187 15.37 3.63 -5.71
C LEU A 187 15.76 4.52 -6.89
N THR A 188 16.08 5.81 -6.65
CA THR A 188 16.49 6.72 -7.71
C THR A 188 17.88 6.42 -8.23
N ASP A 189 18.78 5.90 -7.40
CA ASP A 189 20.13 5.52 -7.84
C ASP A 189 20.11 4.26 -8.69
N VAL A 190 19.51 3.19 -8.19
CA VAL A 190 19.35 1.92 -8.92
C VAL A 190 18.46 2.09 -10.15
N GLY A 191 17.43 2.92 -10.05
CA GLY A 191 16.49 3.20 -11.14
C GLY A 191 17.12 3.77 -12.40
N LYS A 192 18.33 4.39 -12.31
CA LYS A 192 19.08 4.88 -13.48
C LYS A 192 19.40 3.76 -14.47
N GLU A 193 19.65 2.55 -14.00
CA GLU A 193 19.95 1.38 -14.85
C GLU A 193 18.70 0.88 -15.61
N PHE A 194 17.50 1.32 -15.19
CA PHE A 194 16.20 0.93 -15.74
C PHE A 194 15.48 2.10 -16.44
N ASP A 195 16.18 3.18 -16.76
CA ASP A 195 15.59 4.40 -17.32
C ASP A 195 14.37 4.89 -16.53
N MET A 196 14.46 4.83 -15.18
CA MET A 196 13.37 5.21 -14.29
C MET A 196 13.10 6.72 -14.38
N ASN A 197 11.81 7.06 -14.51
CA ASN A 197 11.36 8.44 -14.45
C ASN A 197 10.47 8.69 -13.21
N LEU A 198 10.45 9.92 -12.72
CA LEU A 198 9.45 10.35 -11.75
C LEU A 198 8.14 10.65 -12.46
N PHE A 199 7.02 10.30 -11.86
CA PHE A 199 5.71 10.67 -12.37
C PHE A 199 4.80 11.20 -11.25
N GLY A 200 3.89 12.07 -11.62
CA GLY A 200 3.00 12.73 -10.68
C GLY A 200 1.54 12.30 -10.82
N LEU A 201 0.70 12.86 -9.97
CA LEU A 201 -0.73 12.55 -9.88
C LEU A 201 -1.48 12.72 -11.21
N ARG A 202 -1.11 13.72 -12.04
CA ARG A 202 -1.76 13.93 -13.35
C ARG A 202 -1.46 12.82 -14.35
N ALA A 203 -0.23 12.30 -14.31
CA ALA A 203 0.15 11.14 -15.12
C ALA A 203 -0.57 9.88 -14.61
N LEU A 204 -0.62 9.70 -13.28
CA LEU A 204 -1.37 8.61 -12.65
C LEU A 204 -2.84 8.61 -13.10
N ASP A 205 -3.52 9.75 -13.04
CA ASP A 205 -4.92 9.87 -13.46
C ASP A 205 -5.14 9.57 -14.95
N SER A 206 -4.13 9.83 -15.78
CA SER A 206 -4.18 9.54 -17.22
C SER A 206 -3.97 8.06 -17.56
N MET A 207 -3.41 7.28 -16.65
CA MET A 207 -3.12 5.84 -16.81
C MET A 207 -4.21 4.94 -16.23
N ARG A 208 -5.13 5.54 -15.52
CA ARG A 208 -6.21 4.88 -14.78
C ARG A 208 -7.36 4.41 -15.68
#